data_ca2ab34ce4bbd12e7004991b587a8f6c
#
_entry.id   ca2ab34ce4bbd12e7004991b587a8f6c
#
_cell.length_a   1.000
_cell.length_b   1.000
_cell.length_c   1.000
_cell.angle_alpha   90.00
_cell.angle_beta   90.00
_cell.angle_gamma   90.00
#
_symmetry.space_group_name_H-M   'P 1'
#
loop_
_entity.id
_entity.type
_entity.pdbx_description
1 polymer ?
#
loop_
_entity_poly.entity_id
_entity_poly.type
_entity_poly.pdbx_seq_one_letter_code
_entity_poly.pdbx_strand_id
1 'polypeptide(L)'
;MSRTFALTYDYRCPFGRIMHDHVVTGLRAGADWDVTFLPFCLGQTHVEDGMPDVWDAPASDTGIDALQFSVSLRDMQPDVFLDFHYRLYEHRHTAGGSLRDRRILTNFISEAGGDAAAATDDVESGRPLKVIKSEHTSFAETHGVWGVPTFVVGDAAVFVRLMKPAFGDAALAVSTIDRILDYVEWPEMNEFKHTRIPN
;
A
#
# COMPACT_ATOMS: atom_id res chain seq x y z
N MET A 1 -10.36 -22.36 -0.08
CA MET A 1 -8.90 -22.20 -0.20
C MET A 1 -8.61 -20.73 -0.06
N SER A 2 -7.64 -20.39 0.78
CA SER A 2 -7.21 -19.00 0.93
C SER A 2 -6.74 -18.43 -0.41
N ARG A 3 -7.15 -17.19 -0.73
CA ARG A 3 -6.68 -16.49 -1.94
C ARG A 3 -5.42 -15.70 -1.60
N THR A 4 -4.32 -16.03 -2.26
CA THR A 4 -3.02 -15.39 -2.03
C THR A 4 -2.76 -14.35 -3.11
N PHE A 5 -2.46 -13.12 -2.70
CA PHE A 5 -2.11 -12.05 -3.61
C PHE A 5 -1.22 -11.00 -2.96
N ALA A 6 -0.49 -10.24 -3.76
CA ALA A 6 0.18 -9.04 -3.31
C ALA A 6 -0.57 -7.79 -3.79
N LEU A 7 -0.48 -6.72 -3.01
CA LEU A 7 -1.12 -5.45 -3.32
C LEU A 7 -0.18 -4.29 -3.05
N THR A 8 0.07 -3.48 -4.08
CA THR A 8 0.95 -2.34 -3.96
C THR A 8 0.29 -1.18 -3.23
N TYR A 9 1.07 -0.45 -2.42
CA TYR A 9 0.61 0.74 -1.72
C TYR A 9 1.62 1.89 -1.70
N ASP A 10 1.08 3.10 -1.72
CA ASP A 10 1.73 4.36 -1.35
C ASP A 10 0.65 5.26 -0.73
N TYR A 11 0.94 5.81 0.43
CA TYR A 11 -0.04 6.62 1.18
C TYR A 11 -0.42 7.93 0.50
N ARG A 12 0.30 8.35 -0.55
CA ARG A 12 -0.07 9.51 -1.38
C ARG A 12 -1.21 9.22 -2.34
N CYS A 13 -1.45 7.93 -2.67
CA CYS A 13 -2.42 7.54 -3.67
C CYS A 13 -3.85 7.50 -3.11
N PRO A 14 -4.79 8.35 -3.61
CA PRO A 14 -6.18 8.30 -3.16
C PRO A 14 -6.90 7.01 -3.60
N PHE A 15 -6.52 6.44 -4.74
CA PHE A 15 -7.07 5.16 -5.19
C PHE A 15 -6.48 3.98 -4.40
N GLY A 16 -5.21 4.11 -3.96
CA GLY A 16 -4.62 3.21 -2.98
C GLY A 16 -5.43 3.19 -1.69
N ARG A 17 -5.77 4.37 -1.13
CA ARG A 17 -6.64 4.47 0.05
C ARG A 17 -7.95 3.70 -0.13
N ILE A 18 -8.65 3.92 -1.25
CA ILE A 18 -9.95 3.30 -1.52
C ILE A 18 -9.81 1.77 -1.58
N MET A 19 -8.80 1.27 -2.29
CA MET A 19 -8.56 -0.16 -2.43
C MET A 19 -8.19 -0.81 -1.11
N HIS A 20 -7.29 -0.19 -0.35
CA HIS A 20 -6.85 -0.71 0.95
C HIS A 20 -7.96 -0.64 2.02
N ASP A 21 -8.92 0.29 1.91
CA ASP A 21 -10.13 0.28 2.74
C ASP A 21 -10.93 -1.02 2.54
N HIS A 22 -11.12 -1.47 1.29
CA HIS A 22 -11.76 -2.77 1.02
C HIS A 22 -10.96 -3.94 1.58
N VAL A 23 -9.64 -3.98 1.34
CA VAL A 23 -8.81 -5.10 1.79
C VAL A 23 -8.76 -5.17 3.32
N VAL A 24 -8.52 -4.05 4.00
CA VAL A 24 -8.48 -4.01 5.46
C VAL A 24 -9.85 -4.36 6.07
N THR A 25 -10.95 -3.85 5.49
CA THR A 25 -12.30 -4.19 5.94
C THR A 25 -12.58 -5.69 5.79
N GLY A 26 -12.21 -6.29 4.68
CA GLY A 26 -12.37 -7.73 4.46
C GLY A 26 -11.53 -8.58 5.42
N LEU A 27 -10.24 -8.23 5.61
CA LEU A 27 -9.36 -8.94 6.55
C LEU A 27 -9.88 -8.87 8.00
N ARG A 28 -10.33 -7.70 8.44
CA ARG A 28 -10.93 -7.53 9.77
C ARG A 28 -12.23 -8.32 9.95
N ALA A 29 -12.94 -8.58 8.87
CA ALA A 29 -14.14 -9.41 8.86
C ALA A 29 -13.84 -10.92 8.73
N GLY A 30 -12.57 -11.32 8.65
CA GLY A 30 -12.15 -12.71 8.57
C GLY A 30 -12.17 -13.29 7.15
N ALA A 31 -12.01 -12.45 6.12
CA ALA A 31 -11.85 -12.95 4.75
C ALA A 31 -10.65 -13.91 4.66
N ASP A 32 -10.84 -15.03 3.95
CA ASP A 32 -9.80 -16.07 3.77
C ASP A 32 -8.80 -15.64 2.69
N TRP A 33 -8.03 -14.56 2.99
CA TRP A 33 -7.01 -14.01 2.12
C TRP A 33 -5.64 -14.02 2.80
N ASP A 34 -4.62 -14.37 2.01
CA ASP A 34 -3.21 -14.21 2.36
C ASP A 34 -2.65 -13.04 1.54
N VAL A 35 -2.47 -11.89 2.19
CA VAL A 35 -2.15 -10.62 1.53
C VAL A 35 -0.75 -10.17 1.84
N THR A 36 0.08 -10.06 0.80
CA THR A 36 1.37 -9.38 0.87
C THR A 36 1.22 -7.90 0.52
N PHE A 37 1.43 -7.02 1.49
CA PHE A 37 1.42 -5.57 1.26
C PHE A 37 2.77 -5.10 0.72
N LEU A 38 2.80 -4.59 -0.52
CA LEU A 38 4.01 -4.17 -1.22
C LEU A 38 4.14 -2.65 -1.26
N PRO A 39 5.15 -2.05 -0.60
CA PRO A 39 5.41 -0.62 -0.74
C PRO A 39 5.90 -0.32 -2.15
N PHE A 40 5.23 0.62 -2.83
CA PHE A 40 5.60 1.05 -4.16
C PHE A 40 5.69 2.58 -4.20
N CYS A 41 6.91 3.12 -4.13
CA CYS A 41 7.15 4.55 -3.98
C CYS A 41 6.75 5.32 -5.25
N LEU A 42 5.62 6.02 -5.23
CA LEU A 42 5.19 6.87 -6.35
C LEU A 42 6.12 8.04 -6.60
N GLY A 43 6.88 8.52 -5.60
CA GLY A 43 7.90 9.53 -5.81
C GLY A 43 8.97 9.06 -6.79
N GLN A 44 9.37 7.80 -6.70
CA GLN A 44 10.38 7.22 -7.61
C GLN A 44 9.87 7.16 -9.06
N THR A 45 8.59 6.91 -9.29
CA THR A 45 8.03 6.88 -10.65
C THR A 45 7.96 8.26 -11.31
N HIS A 46 8.21 9.33 -10.56
CA HIS A 46 8.18 10.72 -11.04
C HIS A 46 9.56 11.40 -10.97
N VAL A 47 10.62 10.63 -10.71
CA VAL A 47 11.99 11.17 -10.77
C VAL A 47 12.31 11.49 -12.23
N GLU A 48 12.70 12.76 -12.48
CA GLU A 48 13.09 13.22 -13.80
C GLU A 48 14.52 12.78 -14.15
N ASP A 49 14.81 12.65 -15.44
CA ASP A 49 16.14 12.26 -15.92
C ASP A 49 17.23 13.18 -15.37
N GLY A 50 18.26 12.57 -14.77
CA GLY A 50 19.39 13.28 -14.17
C GLY A 50 19.18 13.74 -12.73
N MET A 51 17.98 13.53 -12.16
CA MET A 51 17.75 13.74 -10.73
C MET A 51 18.11 12.49 -9.93
N PRO A 52 18.52 12.63 -8.66
CA PRO A 52 18.82 11.47 -7.81
C PRO A 52 17.55 10.67 -7.53
N ASP A 53 17.71 9.35 -7.48
CA ASP A 53 16.64 8.45 -7.01
C ASP A 53 16.18 8.84 -5.60
N VAL A 54 14.93 8.52 -5.29
CA VAL A 54 14.36 8.73 -3.94
C VAL A 54 15.21 8.03 -2.87
N TRP A 55 15.79 6.89 -3.20
CA TRP A 55 16.67 6.11 -2.29
C TRP A 55 17.96 6.84 -1.93
N ASP A 56 18.46 7.68 -2.83
CA ASP A 56 19.72 8.42 -2.67
C ASP A 56 19.48 9.81 -2.03
N ALA A 57 18.25 10.33 -2.14
CA ALA A 57 17.83 11.59 -1.55
C ALA A 57 16.44 11.50 -0.85
N PRO A 58 16.26 10.59 0.12
CA PRO A 58 14.94 10.31 0.71
C PRO A 58 14.30 11.53 1.37
N ALA A 59 15.09 12.45 1.89
CA ALA A 59 14.57 13.67 2.51
C ALA A 59 13.81 14.60 1.53
N SER A 60 13.97 14.43 0.22
CA SER A 60 13.25 15.21 -0.79
C SER A 60 11.83 14.66 -1.04
N ASP A 61 11.59 13.38 -0.81
CA ASP A 61 10.29 12.73 -1.05
C ASP A 61 9.31 12.97 0.09
N THR A 62 8.03 13.21 -0.25
CA THR A 62 7.00 13.57 0.73
C THR A 62 6.28 12.39 1.37
N GLY A 63 6.51 11.17 0.91
CA GLY A 63 5.83 9.94 1.37
C GLY A 63 6.77 8.88 1.93
N ILE A 64 8.08 9.01 1.70
CA ILE A 64 9.03 7.94 2.01
C ILE A 64 9.14 7.64 3.51
N ASP A 65 9.05 8.64 4.40
CA ASP A 65 9.05 8.40 5.84
C ASP A 65 7.88 7.49 6.25
N ALA A 66 6.67 7.79 5.77
CA ALA A 66 5.49 6.97 6.03
C ALA A 66 5.64 5.53 5.51
N LEU A 67 6.22 5.35 4.31
CA LEU A 67 6.51 4.03 3.77
C LEU A 67 7.55 3.29 4.62
N GLN A 68 8.60 3.96 5.10
CA GLN A 68 9.62 3.33 5.94
C GLN A 68 9.04 2.84 7.26
N PHE A 69 8.25 3.67 7.97
CA PHE A 69 7.57 3.25 9.20
C PHE A 69 6.60 2.09 8.95
N SER A 70 5.86 2.11 7.84
CA SER A 70 4.94 1.03 7.52
C SER A 70 5.65 -0.29 7.22
N VAL A 71 6.78 -0.27 6.52
CA VAL A 71 7.62 -1.46 6.27
C VAL A 71 8.23 -1.97 7.57
N SER A 72 8.68 -1.08 8.45
CA SER A 72 9.16 -1.48 9.78
C SER A 72 8.08 -2.25 10.55
N LEU A 73 6.83 -1.74 10.57
CA LEU A 73 5.73 -2.42 11.27
C LEU A 73 5.32 -3.71 10.56
N ARG A 74 5.19 -3.71 9.22
CA ARG A 74 4.84 -4.92 8.47
C ARG A 74 5.78 -6.08 8.79
N ASP A 75 7.08 -5.80 8.87
CA ASP A 75 8.12 -6.82 9.01
C ASP A 75 8.39 -7.19 10.48
N MET A 76 8.33 -6.23 11.40
CA MET A 76 8.79 -6.41 12.78
C MET A 76 7.64 -6.43 13.81
N GLN A 77 6.49 -5.86 13.47
CA GLN A 77 5.33 -5.73 14.36
C GLN A 77 4.01 -5.96 13.58
N PRO A 78 3.83 -7.12 12.92
CA PRO A 78 2.72 -7.35 11.99
C PRO A 78 1.33 -7.19 12.62
N ASP A 79 1.21 -7.44 13.91
CA ASP A 79 -0.07 -7.35 14.63
C ASP A 79 -0.63 -5.91 14.68
N VAL A 80 0.24 -4.89 14.57
CA VAL A 80 -0.17 -3.48 14.58
C VAL A 80 -0.17 -2.85 13.19
N PHE A 81 0.39 -3.54 12.19
CA PHE A 81 0.55 -2.99 10.84
C PHE A 81 -0.78 -2.56 10.22
N LEU A 82 -1.83 -3.39 10.26
CA LEU A 82 -3.11 -3.09 9.60
C LEU A 82 -3.80 -1.87 10.20
N ASP A 83 -3.72 -1.69 11.51
CA ASP A 83 -4.30 -0.51 12.18
C ASP A 83 -3.54 0.76 11.85
N PHE A 84 -2.21 0.72 11.90
CA PHE A 84 -1.36 1.83 11.46
C PHE A 84 -1.62 2.18 9.99
N HIS A 85 -1.63 1.18 9.13
CA HIS A 85 -1.83 1.32 7.69
C HIS A 85 -3.17 2.00 7.35
N TYR A 86 -4.26 1.57 7.97
CA TYR A 86 -5.58 2.18 7.79
C TYR A 86 -5.61 3.63 8.29
N ARG A 87 -5.11 3.89 9.52
CA ARG A 87 -5.04 5.23 10.13
C ARG A 87 -4.24 6.20 9.28
N LEU A 88 -3.14 5.76 8.71
CA LEU A 88 -2.26 6.62 7.93
C LEU A 88 -2.91 7.05 6.60
N TYR A 89 -3.65 6.15 5.94
CA TYR A 89 -4.47 6.52 4.79
C TYR A 89 -5.58 7.53 5.17
N GLU A 90 -6.28 7.31 6.29
CA GLU A 90 -7.29 8.25 6.77
C GLU A 90 -6.69 9.61 7.12
N HIS A 91 -5.55 9.62 7.82
CA HIS A 91 -4.82 10.85 8.13
C HIS A 91 -4.48 11.65 6.86
N ARG A 92 -3.97 10.98 5.84
CA ARG A 92 -3.58 11.65 4.59
C ARG A 92 -4.76 12.17 3.80
N HIS A 93 -5.78 11.35 3.58
CA HIS A 93 -6.83 11.63 2.60
C HIS A 93 -8.11 12.22 3.20
N THR A 94 -8.37 12.03 4.49
CA THR A 94 -9.53 12.60 5.17
C THR A 94 -9.17 13.86 5.93
N ALA A 95 -8.01 13.86 6.62
CA ALA A 95 -7.56 14.99 7.42
C ALA A 95 -6.56 15.92 6.69
N GLY A 96 -6.09 15.56 5.49
CA GLY A 96 -5.09 16.34 4.76
C GLY A 96 -3.71 16.34 5.41
N GLY A 97 -3.41 15.34 6.25
CA GLY A 97 -2.24 15.30 7.10
C GLY A 97 -0.91 15.05 6.37
N SER A 98 0.18 15.39 7.03
CA SER A 98 1.53 15.22 6.53
C SER A 98 2.01 13.77 6.71
N LEU A 99 2.64 13.20 5.68
CA LEU A 99 3.30 11.90 5.72
C LEU A 99 4.77 11.98 6.17
N ARG A 100 5.25 13.18 6.52
CA ARG A 100 6.64 13.47 6.95
C ARG A 100 6.74 13.84 8.43
N ASP A 101 5.63 14.01 9.13
CA ASP A 101 5.66 14.34 10.57
C ASP A 101 5.86 13.06 11.38
N ARG A 102 7.13 12.77 11.71
CA ARG A 102 7.51 11.57 12.47
C ARG A 102 6.82 11.47 13.83
N ARG A 103 6.45 12.59 14.45
CA ARG A 103 5.72 12.58 15.73
C ARG A 103 4.31 12.01 15.53
N ILE A 104 3.66 12.36 14.41
CA ILE A 104 2.35 11.80 14.08
C ILE A 104 2.48 10.32 13.76
N LEU A 105 3.49 9.93 12.97
CA LEU A 105 3.73 8.52 12.64
C LEU A 105 3.97 7.68 13.88
N THR A 106 4.84 8.12 14.81
CA THR A 106 5.10 7.41 16.06
C THR A 106 3.91 7.39 17.00
N ASN A 107 3.09 8.46 17.04
CA ASN A 107 1.85 8.45 17.80
C ASN A 107 0.87 7.39 17.26
N PHE A 108 0.70 7.27 15.95
CA PHE A 108 -0.17 6.23 15.38
C PHE A 108 0.31 4.82 15.68
N ILE A 109 1.63 4.59 15.70
CA ILE A 109 2.20 3.30 16.15
C ILE A 109 1.80 3.01 17.60
N SER A 110 2.03 3.97 18.49
CA SER A 110 1.70 3.82 19.92
C SER A 110 0.19 3.61 20.14
N GLU A 111 -0.67 4.34 19.42
CA GLU A 111 -2.12 4.19 19.49
C GLU A 111 -2.61 2.84 18.94
N ALA A 112 -1.88 2.24 18.01
CA ALA A 112 -2.13 0.88 17.51
C ALA A 112 -1.58 -0.20 18.46
N GLY A 113 -0.91 0.19 19.55
CA GLY A 113 -0.31 -0.73 20.51
C GLY A 113 1.10 -1.22 20.15
N GLY A 114 1.74 -0.58 19.17
CA GLY A 114 3.10 -0.91 18.74
C GLY A 114 4.20 -0.19 19.53
N ASP A 115 5.42 -0.67 19.36
CA ASP A 115 6.65 -0.07 19.89
C ASP A 115 7.20 0.97 18.89
N ALA A 116 6.89 2.25 19.15
CA ALA A 116 7.31 3.36 18.32
C ALA A 116 8.83 3.61 18.39
N ALA A 117 9.50 3.27 19.49
CA ALA A 117 10.94 3.42 19.62
C ALA A 117 11.66 2.39 18.72
N ALA A 118 11.26 1.12 18.83
CA ALA A 118 11.81 0.06 17.97
C ALA A 118 11.59 0.35 16.46
N ALA A 119 10.41 0.87 16.08
CA ALA A 119 10.14 1.25 14.70
C ALA A 119 11.02 2.44 14.25
N THR A 120 11.29 3.39 15.13
CA THR A 120 12.19 4.52 14.85
C THR A 120 13.62 4.05 14.65
N ASP A 121 14.11 3.21 15.55
CA ASP A 121 15.47 2.64 15.46
C ASP A 121 15.66 1.85 14.17
N ASP A 122 14.65 1.08 13.76
CA ASP A 122 14.69 0.35 12.50
C ASP A 122 14.71 1.28 11.28
N VAL A 123 13.89 2.33 11.27
CA VAL A 123 13.92 3.36 10.20
C VAL A 123 15.30 4.06 10.15
N GLU A 124 15.86 4.40 11.30
CA GLU A 124 17.20 5.03 11.38
C GLU A 124 18.33 4.10 10.95
N SER A 125 18.14 2.78 11.07
CA SER A 125 19.08 1.78 10.53
C SER A 125 19.19 1.80 9.00
N GLY A 126 18.21 2.39 8.31
CA GLY A 126 18.06 2.40 6.87
C GLY A 126 17.61 1.06 6.26
N ARG A 127 17.25 0.06 7.08
CA ARG A 127 16.74 -1.23 6.59
C ARG A 127 15.43 -1.06 5.78
N PRO A 128 14.39 -0.38 6.30
CA PRO A 128 13.13 -0.23 5.58
C PRO A 128 13.29 0.45 4.21
N LEU A 129 14.17 1.45 4.10
CA LEU A 129 14.45 2.11 2.82
C LEU A 129 15.03 1.13 1.78
N LYS A 130 15.95 0.26 2.21
CA LYS A 130 16.52 -0.78 1.35
C LYS A 130 15.47 -1.80 0.91
N VAL A 131 14.56 -2.19 1.81
CA VAL A 131 13.44 -3.08 1.50
C VAL A 131 12.52 -2.43 0.47
N ILE A 132 12.12 -1.16 0.67
CA ILE A 132 11.28 -0.42 -0.28
C ILE A 132 11.94 -0.36 -1.66
N LYS A 133 13.23 0.00 -1.72
CA LYS A 133 13.98 0.03 -2.99
C LYS A 133 13.94 -1.34 -3.68
N SER A 134 14.27 -2.39 -2.94
CA SER A 134 14.34 -3.76 -3.48
C SER A 134 12.99 -4.24 -4.00
N GLU A 135 11.92 -4.09 -3.22
CA GLU A 135 10.58 -4.54 -3.61
C GLU A 135 10.04 -3.71 -4.78
N HIS A 136 10.15 -2.37 -4.72
CA HIS A 136 9.73 -1.49 -5.80
C HIS A 136 10.41 -1.86 -7.13
N THR A 137 11.75 -1.97 -7.13
CA THR A 137 12.53 -2.29 -8.33
C THR A 137 12.20 -3.68 -8.86
N SER A 138 12.17 -4.68 -7.97
CA SER A 138 11.87 -6.05 -8.35
C SER A 138 10.51 -6.17 -9.03
N PHE A 139 9.45 -5.62 -8.44
CA PHE A 139 8.10 -5.73 -9.02
C PHE A 139 7.92 -4.88 -10.28
N ALA A 140 8.60 -3.74 -10.38
CA ALA A 140 8.63 -2.96 -11.62
C ALA A 140 9.29 -3.76 -12.77
N GLU A 141 10.40 -4.45 -12.49
CA GLU A 141 11.14 -5.21 -13.50
C GLU A 141 10.48 -6.56 -13.86
N THR A 142 10.02 -7.31 -12.86
CA THR A 142 9.53 -8.68 -13.08
C THR A 142 8.05 -8.74 -13.49
N HIS A 143 7.23 -7.81 -13.04
CA HIS A 143 5.78 -7.79 -13.26
C HIS A 143 5.30 -6.55 -14.02
N GLY A 144 6.20 -5.64 -14.39
CA GLY A 144 5.83 -4.39 -15.07
C GLY A 144 4.97 -3.47 -14.20
N VAL A 145 5.07 -3.56 -12.88
CA VAL A 145 4.30 -2.68 -11.97
C VAL A 145 4.77 -1.24 -12.15
N TRP A 146 3.83 -0.34 -12.40
CA TRP A 146 4.11 1.08 -12.62
C TRP A 146 3.30 2.02 -11.72
N GLY A 147 2.43 1.50 -10.87
CA GLY A 147 1.56 2.33 -10.04
C GLY A 147 0.84 1.58 -8.91
N VAL A 148 0.01 2.36 -8.21
CA VAL A 148 -0.74 1.94 -7.03
C VAL A 148 -2.23 2.29 -7.21
N PRO A 149 -3.16 1.39 -6.87
CA PRO A 149 -2.98 0.01 -6.40
C PRO A 149 -2.85 -0.99 -7.57
N THR A 150 -1.88 -1.89 -7.48
CA THR A 150 -1.70 -3.01 -8.41
C THR A 150 -1.80 -4.32 -7.64
N PHE A 151 -2.65 -5.23 -8.09
CA PHE A 151 -2.72 -6.61 -7.62
C PHE A 151 -1.69 -7.46 -8.37
N VAL A 152 -1.02 -8.35 -7.65
CA VAL A 152 -0.11 -9.34 -8.23
C VAL A 152 -0.55 -10.72 -7.75
N VAL A 153 -0.84 -11.62 -8.71
CA VAL A 153 -1.24 -13.02 -8.47
C VAL A 153 -0.43 -13.91 -9.40
N GLY A 154 0.48 -14.70 -8.85
CA GLY A 154 1.45 -15.45 -9.67
C GLY A 154 2.24 -14.50 -10.57
N ASP A 155 2.22 -14.74 -11.88
CA ASP A 155 2.91 -13.89 -12.87
C ASP A 155 2.06 -12.71 -13.39
N ALA A 156 0.79 -12.64 -12.97
CA ALA A 156 -0.12 -11.59 -13.43
C ALA A 156 -0.05 -10.36 -12.51
N ALA A 157 0.01 -9.17 -13.12
CA ALA A 157 -0.09 -7.90 -12.41
C ALA A 157 -1.14 -7.01 -13.07
N VAL A 158 -2.13 -6.55 -12.29
CA VAL A 158 -3.25 -5.74 -12.79
C VAL A 158 -3.45 -4.50 -11.94
N PHE A 159 -3.33 -3.33 -12.58
CA PHE A 159 -3.66 -2.06 -11.94
C PHE A 159 -5.17 -1.88 -11.88
N VAL A 160 -5.71 -1.65 -10.69
CA VAL A 160 -7.16 -1.55 -10.47
C VAL A 160 -7.51 -0.26 -9.75
N ARG A 161 -8.46 0.49 -10.28
CA ARG A 161 -8.92 1.73 -9.67
C ARG A 161 -10.40 1.61 -9.28
N LEU A 162 -10.67 1.60 -7.97
CA LEU A 162 -12.01 1.76 -7.42
C LEU A 162 -12.31 3.24 -7.16
N MET A 163 -13.60 3.60 -7.22
CA MET A 163 -14.04 4.99 -7.04
C MET A 163 -14.66 5.26 -5.67
N LYS A 164 -15.04 4.21 -4.92
CA LYS A 164 -15.66 4.33 -3.59
C LYS A 164 -15.08 3.30 -2.64
N PRO A 165 -14.79 3.65 -1.39
CA PRO A 165 -14.38 2.70 -0.36
C PRO A 165 -15.57 1.84 0.12
N ALA A 166 -15.26 0.78 0.85
CA ALA A 166 -16.27 -0.11 1.42
C ALA A 166 -17.05 0.53 2.58
N PHE A 167 -16.50 1.55 3.23
CA PHE A 167 -17.09 2.22 4.40
C PHE A 167 -17.49 1.25 5.53
N GLY A 168 -16.70 0.21 5.75
CA GLY A 168 -16.95 -0.82 6.78
C GLY A 168 -17.97 -1.90 6.38
N ASP A 169 -18.53 -1.85 5.17
CA ASP A 169 -19.37 -2.93 4.64
C ASP A 169 -18.51 -4.14 4.26
N ALA A 170 -18.46 -5.12 5.15
CA ALA A 170 -17.65 -6.32 4.98
C ALA A 170 -18.08 -7.17 3.77
N ALA A 171 -19.39 -7.29 3.51
CA ALA A 171 -19.89 -8.07 2.39
C ALA A 171 -19.52 -7.42 1.05
N LEU A 172 -19.65 -6.09 0.96
CA LEU A 172 -19.21 -5.32 -0.19
C LEU A 172 -17.69 -5.45 -0.39
N ALA A 173 -16.91 -5.31 0.69
CA ALA A 173 -15.45 -5.41 0.66
C ALA A 173 -15.00 -6.76 0.11
N VAL A 174 -15.48 -7.86 0.69
CA VAL A 174 -15.11 -9.23 0.29
C VAL A 174 -15.53 -9.49 -1.16
N SER A 175 -16.80 -9.24 -1.51
CA SER A 175 -17.28 -9.50 -2.87
C SER A 175 -16.56 -8.66 -3.94
N THR A 176 -16.11 -7.46 -3.58
CA THR A 176 -15.36 -6.58 -4.50
C THR A 176 -13.96 -7.12 -4.76
N ILE A 177 -13.23 -7.47 -3.71
CA ILE A 177 -11.85 -7.99 -3.84
C ILE A 177 -11.86 -9.36 -4.54
N ASP A 178 -12.77 -10.27 -4.16
CA ASP A 178 -12.87 -11.58 -4.82
C ASP A 178 -13.14 -11.45 -6.32
N ARG A 179 -14.03 -10.54 -6.71
CA ARG A 179 -14.30 -10.25 -8.13
C ARG A 179 -13.06 -9.69 -8.85
N ILE A 180 -12.29 -8.82 -8.20
CA ILE A 180 -11.04 -8.31 -8.78
C ILE A 180 -10.06 -9.46 -8.98
N LEU A 181 -9.89 -10.32 -7.99
CA LEU A 181 -8.99 -11.48 -8.09
C LEU A 181 -9.41 -12.44 -9.21
N ASP A 182 -10.73 -12.67 -9.39
CA ASP A 182 -11.24 -13.47 -10.52
C ASP A 182 -10.83 -12.86 -11.87
N TYR A 183 -10.82 -11.53 -11.98
CA TYR A 183 -10.36 -10.86 -13.21
C TYR A 183 -8.83 -10.88 -13.37
N VAL A 184 -8.05 -10.77 -12.28
CA VAL A 184 -6.59 -10.87 -12.33
C VAL A 184 -6.15 -12.26 -12.81
N GLU A 185 -6.88 -13.30 -12.38
CA GLU A 185 -6.63 -14.69 -12.74
C GLU A 185 -7.16 -15.08 -14.13
N TRP A 186 -7.83 -14.19 -14.84
CA TRP A 186 -8.38 -14.44 -16.17
C TRP A 186 -7.40 -13.98 -17.26
N PRO A 187 -6.65 -14.92 -17.92
CA PRO A 187 -5.52 -14.57 -18.78
C PRO A 187 -5.92 -13.88 -20.10
N GLU A 188 -7.18 -14.03 -20.54
CA GLU A 188 -7.69 -13.37 -21.74
C GLU A 188 -8.09 -11.92 -21.50
N MET A 189 -8.19 -11.49 -20.24
CA MET A 189 -8.58 -10.13 -19.88
C MET A 189 -7.37 -9.20 -19.86
N ASN A 190 -7.32 -8.23 -20.78
CA ASN A 190 -6.29 -7.20 -20.76
C ASN A 190 -6.79 -5.88 -20.17
N GLU A 191 -7.93 -5.38 -20.62
CA GLU A 191 -8.46 -4.09 -20.14
C GLU A 191 -9.99 -4.13 -19.96
N PHE A 192 -10.42 -3.59 -18.82
CA PHE A 192 -11.83 -3.33 -18.53
C PHE A 192 -11.96 -1.96 -17.87
N LYS A 193 -12.64 -1.03 -18.56
CA LYS A 193 -12.72 0.36 -18.11
C LYS A 193 -14.03 1.01 -18.51
N HIS A 194 -14.65 1.72 -17.58
CA HIS A 194 -15.78 2.57 -17.92
C HIS A 194 -15.35 3.71 -18.86
N THR A 195 -16.12 3.99 -19.89
CA THR A 195 -15.87 5.11 -20.83
C THR A 195 -16.07 6.47 -20.18
N ARG A 196 -16.83 6.51 -19.07
CA ARG A 196 -16.98 7.69 -18.18
C ARG A 196 -16.75 7.25 -16.75
N ILE A 197 -16.12 8.11 -15.96
CA ILE A 197 -15.91 7.85 -14.53
C ILE A 197 -17.29 7.76 -13.84
N PRO A 198 -17.59 6.68 -13.10
CA PRO A 198 -18.81 6.57 -12.31
C PRO A 198 -18.89 7.68 -11.24
N ASN A 199 -20.08 8.22 -11.03
CA ASN A 199 -20.35 9.23 -9.99
C ASN A 199 -20.48 8.58 -8.62
#